data_d27c16c3686a23ead7f595acc626e052
#
_entry.id   d27c16c3686a23ead7f595acc626e052
#
_cell.length_a   1.000
_cell.length_b   1.000
_cell.length_c   1.000
_cell.angle_alpha   90.00
_cell.angle_beta   90.00
_cell.angle_gamma   90.00
#
_symmetry.space_group_name_H-M   'P 1'
#
loop_
_entity.id
_entity.type
_entity.pdbx_description
1 polymer ?
#
loop_
_entity_poly.entity_id
_entity_poly.type
_entity_poly.pdbx_seq_one_letter_code
_entity_poly.pdbx_strand_id
1 'polypeptide(L)'
;MYVILVYDIVTDEEGKKILPKVFKICKKYLTHIQHSVFEGNISMPKITALKNELKQFIRKDVDSVILFSSRNERWLKKEFIGLIDDKSSRFI
;
A
#
# COMPACT_ATOMS: atom_id res chain seq x y z
N MET A 1 -6.05 7.68 12.31
CA MET A 1 -4.63 7.37 12.06
C MET A 1 -4.33 7.55 10.58
N TYR A 2 -3.39 8.39 10.26
CA TYR A 2 -2.93 8.57 8.89
C TYR A 2 -1.86 7.54 8.57
N VAL A 3 -1.99 6.88 7.42
CA VAL A 3 -1.15 5.75 7.04
C VAL A 3 -0.61 5.93 5.63
N ILE A 4 0.66 5.62 5.44
CA ILE A 4 1.25 5.42 4.12
C ILE A 4 1.77 3.99 4.08
N LEU A 5 1.37 3.25 3.05
CA LEU A 5 1.77 1.86 2.88
C LEU A 5 2.54 1.72 1.56
N VAL A 6 3.65 1.01 1.64
CA VAL A 6 4.48 0.70 0.46
C VAL A 6 4.77 -0.79 0.47
N TYR A 7 4.57 -1.45 -0.66
CA TYR A 7 4.93 -2.86 -0.77
C TYR A 7 5.91 -3.09 -1.90
N ASP A 8 6.66 -4.18 -1.78
CA ASP A 8 7.58 -4.65 -2.81
C ASP A 8 7.45 -6.16 -2.89
N ILE A 9 6.93 -6.64 -3.99
CA ILE A 9 6.63 -8.06 -4.19
C ILE A 9 7.49 -8.59 -5.31
N VAL A 10 8.22 -9.68 -5.01
CA VAL A 10 9.04 -10.34 -6.01
C VAL A 10 8.13 -10.93 -7.09
N THR A 11 8.39 -10.56 -8.35
CA THR A 11 7.52 -10.92 -9.48
C THR A 11 7.90 -12.25 -10.13
N ASP A 12 8.14 -13.26 -9.31
CA ASP A 12 8.25 -14.63 -9.77
C ASP A 12 6.85 -15.18 -10.11
N GLU A 13 6.73 -16.44 -10.42
CA GLU A 13 5.44 -17.04 -10.82
C GLU A 13 4.36 -16.82 -9.76
N GLU A 14 4.70 -17.04 -8.51
CA GLU A 14 3.75 -16.85 -7.41
C GLU A 14 3.47 -15.36 -7.17
N GLY A 15 4.50 -14.54 -7.24
CA GLY A 15 4.37 -13.10 -7.04
C GLY A 15 3.45 -12.44 -8.05
N LYS A 16 3.47 -12.90 -9.29
CA LYS A 16 2.57 -12.40 -10.32
C LYS A 16 1.10 -12.67 -10.00
N LYS A 17 0.83 -13.74 -9.26
CA LYS A 17 -0.53 -14.08 -8.80
C LYS A 17 -0.90 -13.28 -7.55
N ILE A 18 0.07 -13.03 -6.69
CA ILE A 18 -0.14 -12.31 -5.42
C ILE A 18 -0.34 -10.82 -5.65
N LEU A 19 0.41 -10.24 -6.57
CA LEU A 19 0.43 -8.79 -6.78
C LEU A 19 -0.96 -8.17 -6.98
N PRO A 20 -1.82 -8.72 -7.87
CA PRO A 20 -3.17 -8.16 -8.01
C PRO A 20 -4.01 -8.27 -6.75
N LYS A 21 -3.81 -9.33 -5.98
CA LYS A 21 -4.55 -9.53 -4.72
C LYS A 21 -4.14 -8.51 -3.67
N VAL A 22 -2.84 -8.27 -3.55
CA VAL A 22 -2.30 -7.26 -2.63
C VAL A 22 -2.78 -5.87 -3.02
N PHE A 23 -2.73 -5.54 -4.31
CA PHE A 23 -3.23 -4.28 -4.82
C PHE A 23 -4.70 -4.07 -4.45
N LYS A 24 -5.51 -5.09 -4.66
CA LYS A 24 -6.95 -5.03 -4.37
C LYS A 24 -7.23 -4.84 -2.87
N ILE A 25 -6.47 -5.52 -2.03
CA ILE A 25 -6.60 -5.37 -0.58
C ILE A 25 -6.24 -3.95 -0.16
N CYS A 26 -5.12 -3.43 -0.64
CA CYS A 26 -4.70 -2.07 -0.31
C CYS A 26 -5.75 -1.06 -0.77
N LYS A 27 -6.28 -1.24 -1.96
CA LYS A 27 -7.30 -0.33 -2.51
C LYS A 27 -8.62 -0.38 -1.76
N LYS A 28 -8.91 -1.48 -1.09
CA LYS A 28 -10.11 -1.64 -0.28
C LYS A 28 -10.09 -0.71 0.95
N TYR A 29 -8.92 -0.45 1.50
CA TYR A 29 -8.77 0.33 2.73
C TYR A 29 -8.15 1.70 2.51
N LEU A 30 -7.34 1.85 1.47
CA LEU A 30 -6.52 3.03 1.24
C LEU A 30 -6.72 3.56 -0.17
N THR A 31 -6.17 4.74 -0.43
CA THR A 31 -6.18 5.35 -1.75
C THR A 31 -4.85 5.10 -2.44
N HIS A 32 -4.89 4.63 -3.67
CA HIS A 32 -3.69 4.40 -4.46
C HIS A 32 -3.07 5.73 -4.88
N ILE A 33 -1.79 5.90 -4.60
CA ILE A 33 -1.03 7.10 -5.00
C ILE A 33 -0.31 6.84 -6.32
N GLN A 34 0.61 5.89 -6.30
CA GLN A 34 1.37 5.49 -7.48
C GLN A 34 2.06 4.16 -7.21
N HIS A 35 2.30 3.39 -8.26
CA HIS A 35 2.97 2.10 -8.16
C HIS A 35 2.43 1.29 -6.98
N SER A 36 3.28 1.00 -6.01
CA SER A 36 2.95 0.24 -4.82
C SER A 36 2.77 1.11 -3.58
N VAL A 37 2.41 2.38 -3.77
CA VAL A 37 2.25 3.35 -2.67
C VAL A 37 0.78 3.69 -2.49
N PHE A 38 0.31 3.57 -1.25
CA PHE A 38 -1.06 3.85 -0.85
C PHE A 38 -1.07 4.74 0.38
N GLU A 39 -2.13 5.50 0.55
CA GLU A 39 -2.31 6.34 1.74
C GLU A 39 -3.76 6.37 2.16
N GLY A 40 -4.00 6.74 3.39
CA GLY A 40 -5.35 6.96 3.88
C GLY A 40 -5.39 7.28 5.35
N ASN A 41 -6.52 7.83 5.77
CA ASN A 41 -6.79 8.07 7.18
C ASN A 41 -7.84 7.07 7.60
N ILE A 42 -7.43 6.06 8.37
CA ILE A 42 -8.31 4.96 8.76
C ILE A 42 -8.19 4.65 10.25
N SER A 43 -9.20 3.98 10.77
CA SER A 43 -9.24 3.60 12.17
C SER A 43 -8.26 2.47 12.48
N MET A 44 -7.89 2.33 13.74
CA MET A 44 -7.01 1.24 14.18
C MET A 44 -7.58 -0.15 13.86
N PRO A 45 -8.87 -0.41 14.07
CA PRO A 45 -9.43 -1.70 13.66
C PRO A 45 -9.27 -2.00 12.17
N LYS A 46 -9.41 -0.98 11.32
CA LYS A 46 -9.20 -1.15 9.88
C LYS A 46 -7.74 -1.40 9.53
N ILE A 47 -6.82 -0.77 10.23
CA ILE A 47 -5.39 -1.04 10.06
C ILE A 47 -5.10 -2.50 10.39
N THR A 48 -5.65 -3.00 11.49
CA THR A 48 -5.50 -4.40 11.88
C THR A 48 -6.06 -5.35 10.83
N ALA A 49 -7.25 -5.04 10.32
CA ALA A 49 -7.87 -5.84 9.27
C ALA A 49 -7.03 -5.86 7.99
N LEU A 50 -6.54 -4.70 7.58
CA LEU A 50 -5.65 -4.56 6.42
C LEU A 50 -4.40 -5.44 6.58
N LYS A 51 -3.75 -5.35 7.73
CA LYS A 51 -2.55 -6.16 8.02
C LYS A 51 -2.85 -7.66 7.94
N ASN A 52 -3.97 -8.07 8.52
CA ASN A 52 -4.33 -9.49 8.55
C ASN A 52 -4.63 -10.03 7.16
N GLU A 53 -5.29 -9.24 6.31
CA GLU A 53 -5.55 -9.65 4.94
C GLU A 53 -4.25 -9.77 4.14
N LEU A 54 -3.35 -8.79 4.30
CA LEU A 54 -2.07 -8.81 3.59
C LEU A 54 -1.20 -10.01 4.00
N LYS A 55 -1.21 -10.35 5.28
CA LYS A 55 -0.42 -11.48 5.79
C LYS A 55 -0.79 -12.81 5.15
N GLN A 56 -1.98 -12.93 4.60
CA GLN A 56 -2.40 -14.15 3.92
C GLN A 56 -1.65 -14.37 2.61
N PHE A 57 -1.12 -13.32 2.01
CA PHE A 57 -0.50 -13.39 0.69
C PHE A 57 0.98 -13.05 0.69
N ILE A 58 1.41 -12.16 1.58
CA ILE A 58 2.80 -11.72 1.65
C ILE A 58 3.71 -12.86 2.09
N ARG A 59 4.75 -13.11 1.32
CA ARG A 59 5.73 -14.14 1.62
C ARG A 59 6.88 -13.51 2.39
N LYS A 60 7.04 -13.92 3.64
CA LYS A 60 7.98 -13.30 4.59
C LYS A 60 9.43 -13.26 4.11
N ASP A 61 9.82 -14.24 3.30
CA ASP A 61 11.21 -14.40 2.91
C ASP A 61 11.60 -13.57 1.68
N VAL A 62 10.62 -13.16 0.89
CA VAL A 62 10.91 -12.51 -0.39
C VAL A 62 10.14 -11.22 -0.63
N ASP A 63 8.99 -11.04 0.02
CA ASP A 63 8.17 -9.85 -0.15
C ASP A 63 8.29 -8.93 1.05
N SER A 64 7.99 -7.64 0.87
CA SER A 64 7.97 -6.71 1.99
C SER A 64 6.78 -5.76 1.89
N VAL A 65 6.30 -5.34 3.06
CA VAL A 65 5.30 -4.28 3.19
C VAL A 65 5.76 -3.37 4.31
N ILE A 66 5.82 -2.09 4.03
CA ILE A 66 6.17 -1.08 5.03
C ILE A 66 4.94 -0.21 5.27
N LEU A 67 4.58 -0.07 6.53
CA LEU A 67 3.47 0.76 6.95
C LEU A 67 4.00 1.89 7.81
N PHE A 68 3.87 3.11 7.31
CA PHE A 68 4.17 4.31 8.10
C PHE A 68 2.86 4.83 8.66
N SER A 69 2.83 5.19 9.93
CA SER A 69 1.61 5.70 10.54
C SER A 69 1.89 6.90 11.42
N SER A 70 0.91 7.81 11.47
CA SER A 70 0.94 8.99 12.29
C SER A 70 -0.46 9.27 12.80
N ARG A 71 -0.57 9.83 13.99
CA ARG A 71 -1.89 10.20 14.54
C ARG A 71 -2.55 11.28 13.71
N ASN A 72 -1.75 12.13 13.07
CA ASN A 72 -2.26 13.26 12.34
C ASN A 72 -1.48 13.41 11.04
N GLU A 73 -2.22 13.61 9.93
CA GLU A 73 -1.64 13.81 8.61
C GLU A 73 -0.63 14.96 8.60
N ARG A 74 -0.84 15.99 9.41
CA ARG A 74 0.08 17.13 9.49
C ARG A 74 1.47 16.77 9.99
N TRP A 75 1.61 15.65 10.68
CA TRP A 75 2.89 15.22 11.23
C TRP A 75 3.69 14.36 10.25
N LEU A 76 3.10 14.03 9.13
CA LEU A 76 3.77 13.24 8.09
C LEU A 76 3.55 13.95 6.76
N LYS A 77 4.48 14.85 6.44
CA LYS A 77 4.38 15.65 5.23
C LYS A 77 4.65 14.81 4.00
N LYS A 78 3.82 14.98 2.99
CA LYS A 78 3.94 14.31 1.72
C LYS A 78 4.08 15.37 0.63
N GLU A 79 5.05 15.21 -0.24
CA GLU A 79 5.25 16.11 -1.37
C GLU A 79 5.39 15.30 -2.65
N PHE A 80 4.85 15.84 -3.72
CA PHE A 80 5.01 15.30 -5.07
C PHE A 80 5.97 16.17 -5.85
N ILE A 81 6.94 15.54 -6.49
CA ILE A 81 7.87 16.23 -7.37
C ILE A 81 7.71 15.61 -8.74
N GLY A 82 7.31 16.42 -9.72
CA GLY A 82 7.02 15.94 -11.05
C GLY A 82 5.55 15.67 -11.25
N LEU A 83 5.23 14.76 -12.14
CA LEU A 83 3.86 14.43 -12.51
C LEU A 83 3.19 13.59 -11.45
N ILE A 84 1.96 13.96 -11.10
CA ILE A 84 1.14 13.18 -10.17
C ILE A 84 0.33 12.18 -10.97
N ASP A 85 0.49 10.88 -10.65
CA ASP A 85 -0.30 9.82 -11.27
C ASP A 85 -1.60 9.65 -10.52
N ASP A 86 -2.64 10.32 -10.99
CA ASP A 86 -3.94 10.24 -10.32
C ASP A 86 -4.84 9.15 -10.92
N LYS A 87 -4.72 8.85 -12.19
CA LYS A 87 -5.58 7.84 -12.86
C LYS A 87 -4.95 7.30 -14.12
N SER A 88 -3.72 7.67 -14.40
CA SER A 88 -3.09 7.30 -15.65
C SER A 88 -2.54 5.88 -15.59
N SER A 89 -2.72 5.13 -16.68
CA SER A 89 -2.09 3.84 -16.84
C SER A 89 -0.65 3.92 -17.34
N ARG A 90 -0.12 5.13 -17.53
CA ARG A 90 1.27 5.31 -17.99
C ARG A 90 2.28 4.87 -16.94
N PHE A 91 1.89 4.90 -15.67
CA PHE A 91 2.75 4.46 -14.56
C PHE A 91 2.31 3.09 -14.09
N ILE A 92 3.25 2.24 -13.84
CA ILE A 92 2.98 0.85 -13.44
C ILE A 92 3.46 0.61 -12.02
#